data_b3592a7837d26d3563297efebb97a473
#
_entry.id   b3592a7837d26d3563297efebb97a473
#
_cell.length_a   1.000
_cell.length_b   1.000
_cell.length_c   1.000
_cell.angle_alpha   90.00
_cell.angle_beta   90.00
_cell.angle_gamma   90.00
#
_symmetry.space_group_name_H-M   'P 1'
#
loop_
_entity.id
_entity.type
_entity.pdbx_description
1 polymer ?
#
loop_
_entity_poly.entity_id
_entity_poly.type
_entity_poly.pdbx_seq_one_letter_code
_entity_poly.pdbx_strand_id
1 'polypeptide(L)'
;MIYDNSSRPMTTTEFIVHSLSREILNGKIKSGSRLTQNEISKKFNVSQTPAREALKILTAEGLISFDPYKGAIVKGLCYKDAKEIYDLRILLEPKLISDGFAKYSKECLKKASEIQQKIEECKDLNEWALLNANFHRYFWQNEAGNRAFLSIRKRR
;
A
#
# COMPACT_ATOMS: atom_id res chain seq x y z
N MET A 1 18.79 -2.38 -12.22
CA MET A 1 18.56 -3.68 -11.58
C MET A 1 17.26 -3.59 -10.81
N ILE A 2 16.19 -4.16 -11.32
CA ILE A 2 14.91 -4.28 -10.64
C ILE A 2 15.10 -5.48 -9.72
N TYR A 3 15.16 -5.27 -8.41
CA TYR A 3 15.07 -6.38 -7.48
C TYR A 3 13.64 -6.94 -7.59
N ASP A 4 13.51 -7.99 -8.38
CA ASP A 4 12.37 -8.88 -8.34
C ASP A 4 12.41 -9.59 -6.98
N ASN A 5 11.56 -9.12 -6.06
CA ASN A 5 11.48 -9.62 -4.69
C ASN A 5 10.58 -10.87 -4.61
N SER A 6 10.24 -11.48 -5.76
CA SER A 6 9.31 -12.61 -5.85
C SER A 6 9.94 -13.96 -5.43
N SER A 7 11.26 -14.01 -5.24
CA SER A 7 11.97 -15.26 -4.92
C SER A 7 12.57 -15.32 -3.50
N ARG A 8 12.51 -14.23 -2.73
CA ARG A 8 13.03 -14.22 -1.36
C ARG A 8 11.90 -14.53 -0.37
N PRO A 9 12.06 -15.52 0.51
CA PRO A 9 11.09 -15.78 1.58
C PRO A 9 10.97 -14.53 2.48
N MET A 10 9.74 -14.16 2.81
CA MET A 10 9.46 -13.03 3.71
C MET A 10 10.10 -13.29 5.07
N THR A 11 10.75 -12.27 5.62
CA THR A 11 11.19 -12.32 7.02
C THR A 11 9.98 -12.33 7.96
N THR A 12 10.17 -12.81 9.18
CA THR A 12 9.14 -12.79 10.22
C THR A 12 8.56 -11.36 10.43
N THR A 13 9.42 -10.34 10.44
CA THR A 13 9.00 -8.95 10.57
C THR A 13 8.15 -8.49 9.39
N GLU A 14 8.57 -8.78 8.15
CA GLU A 14 7.80 -8.46 6.94
C GLU A 14 6.43 -9.14 6.92
N PHE A 15 6.37 -10.39 7.35
CA PHE A 15 5.11 -11.13 7.47
C PHE A 15 4.15 -10.46 8.48
N ILE A 16 4.66 -10.06 9.65
CA ILE A 16 3.87 -9.35 10.68
C ILE A 16 3.36 -8.02 10.13
N VAL A 17 4.24 -7.22 9.51
CA VAL A 17 3.87 -5.93 8.90
C VAL A 17 2.77 -6.13 7.87
N HIS A 18 2.96 -7.03 6.92
CA HIS A 18 1.98 -7.30 5.86
C HIS A 18 0.62 -7.75 6.42
N SER A 19 0.64 -8.65 7.42
CA SER A 19 -0.59 -9.16 8.05
C SER A 19 -1.35 -8.07 8.80
N LEU A 20 -0.65 -7.27 9.62
CA LEU A 20 -1.25 -6.18 10.39
C LEU A 20 -1.74 -5.05 9.47
N SER A 21 -0.96 -4.65 8.47
CA SER A 21 -1.38 -3.65 7.48
C SER A 21 -2.68 -4.06 6.81
N ARG A 22 -2.80 -5.33 6.40
CA ARG A 22 -4.02 -5.86 5.78
C ARG A 22 -5.21 -5.85 6.74
N GLU A 23 -5.00 -6.21 8.01
CA GLU A 23 -6.07 -6.17 9.01
C GLU A 23 -6.53 -4.74 9.35
N ILE A 24 -5.61 -3.79 9.39
CA ILE A 24 -5.91 -2.36 9.59
C ILE A 24 -6.68 -1.81 8.39
N LEU A 25 -6.17 -2.03 7.18
CA LEU A 25 -6.79 -1.52 5.94
C LEU A 25 -8.17 -2.11 5.68
N ASN A 26 -8.39 -3.38 6.04
CA ASN A 26 -9.69 -4.05 5.93
C ASN A 26 -10.62 -3.76 7.13
N GLY A 27 -10.24 -2.90 8.07
CA GLY A 27 -11.06 -2.52 9.21
C GLY A 27 -11.23 -3.61 10.28
N LYS A 28 -10.53 -4.74 10.19
CA LYS A 28 -10.52 -5.78 11.23
C LYS A 28 -9.93 -5.23 12.52
N ILE A 29 -8.86 -4.46 12.42
CA ILE A 29 -8.30 -3.68 13.52
C ILE A 29 -8.81 -2.26 13.34
N LYS A 30 -9.65 -1.81 14.27
CA LYS A 30 -10.32 -0.50 14.17
C LYS A 30 -9.34 0.65 14.44
N SER A 31 -9.60 1.80 13.82
CA SER A 31 -8.95 3.05 14.19
C SER A 31 -9.10 3.32 15.69
N GLY A 32 -8.05 3.85 16.31
CA GLY A 32 -7.97 4.07 17.76
C GLY A 32 -7.61 2.83 18.56
N SER A 33 -7.57 1.64 17.96
CA SER A 33 -7.13 0.42 18.65
C SER A 33 -5.66 0.53 19.04
N ARG A 34 -5.35 0.06 20.24
CA ARG A 34 -3.99 -0.05 20.74
C ARG A 34 -3.37 -1.35 20.26
N LEU A 35 -2.12 -1.29 19.82
CA LEU A 35 -1.30 -2.45 19.48
C LEU A 35 -0.12 -2.54 20.43
N THR A 36 0.04 -3.67 21.10
CA THR A 36 1.18 -3.91 21.99
C THR A 36 2.11 -4.97 21.44
N GLN A 37 3.41 -4.86 21.77
CA GLN A 37 4.41 -5.87 21.40
C GLN A 37 4.01 -7.27 21.91
N ASN A 38 3.46 -7.35 23.14
CA ASN A 38 3.04 -8.60 23.74
C ASN A 38 1.89 -9.26 22.98
N GLU A 39 0.87 -8.50 22.59
CA GLU A 39 -0.25 -9.02 21.81
C GLU A 39 0.22 -9.52 20.44
N ILE A 40 1.08 -8.76 19.76
CA ILE A 40 1.65 -9.14 18.47
C ILE A 40 2.52 -10.39 18.60
N SER A 41 3.39 -10.43 19.62
CA SER A 41 4.26 -11.61 19.88
C SER A 41 3.43 -12.86 20.11
N LYS A 42 2.35 -12.78 20.91
CA LYS A 42 1.45 -13.91 21.16
C LYS A 42 0.68 -14.29 19.90
N LYS A 43 0.12 -13.31 19.17
CA LYS A 43 -0.67 -13.56 17.97
C LYS A 43 0.10 -14.28 16.87
N PHE A 44 1.37 -13.92 16.68
CA PHE A 44 2.22 -14.48 15.62
C PHE A 44 3.20 -15.56 16.12
N ASN A 45 3.16 -15.89 17.41
CA ASN A 45 4.06 -16.85 18.07
C ASN A 45 5.55 -16.54 17.81
N VAL A 46 5.94 -15.29 18.09
CA VAL A 46 7.30 -14.78 17.86
C VAL A 46 7.84 -14.08 19.11
N SER A 47 9.15 -13.82 19.14
CA SER A 47 9.75 -12.98 20.19
C SER A 47 9.31 -11.51 20.07
N GLN A 48 9.58 -10.70 21.10
CA GLN A 48 9.20 -9.28 21.10
C GLN A 48 9.99 -8.45 20.08
N THR A 49 11.19 -8.89 19.70
CA THR A 49 12.04 -8.13 18.76
C THR A 49 11.38 -7.91 17.40
N PRO A 50 10.94 -8.96 16.65
CA PRO A 50 10.27 -8.76 15.37
C PRO A 50 8.93 -8.01 15.53
N ALA A 51 8.21 -8.18 16.64
CA ALA A 51 6.98 -7.42 16.91
C ALA A 51 7.27 -5.92 17.07
N ARG A 52 8.34 -5.56 17.79
CA ARG A 52 8.77 -4.16 17.95
C ARG A 52 9.21 -3.54 16.62
N GLU A 53 9.98 -4.26 15.82
CA GLU A 53 10.42 -3.77 14.51
C GLU A 53 9.23 -3.60 13.56
N ALA A 54 8.27 -4.52 13.59
CA ALA A 54 7.03 -4.37 12.80
C ALA A 54 6.24 -3.12 13.19
N LEU A 55 6.11 -2.80 14.48
CA LEU A 55 5.46 -1.57 14.93
C LEU A 55 6.20 -0.31 14.46
N LYS A 56 7.54 -0.31 14.44
CA LYS A 56 8.31 0.81 13.88
C LYS A 56 8.04 1.01 12.40
N ILE A 57 8.01 -0.07 11.62
CA ILE A 57 7.72 -0.01 10.18
C ILE A 57 6.31 0.52 9.95
N LEU A 58 5.29 -0.02 10.66
CA LEU A 58 3.91 0.46 10.55
C LEU A 58 3.77 1.93 10.94
N THR A 59 4.59 2.41 11.91
CA THR A 59 4.64 3.84 12.25
C THR A 59 5.23 4.66 11.12
N ALA A 60 6.33 4.21 10.51
CA ALA A 60 6.96 4.87 9.37
C ALA A 60 6.05 4.88 8.13
N GLU A 61 5.23 3.84 7.95
CA GLU A 61 4.20 3.77 6.91
C GLU A 61 2.95 4.63 7.23
N GLY A 62 2.86 5.19 8.44
CA GLY A 62 1.77 6.05 8.83
C GLY A 62 0.47 5.33 9.21
N LEU A 63 0.46 3.99 9.26
CA LEU A 63 -0.71 3.18 9.65
C LEU A 63 -0.99 3.25 11.15
N ILE A 64 0.04 3.47 11.95
CA ILE A 64 -0.07 3.68 13.39
C ILE A 64 0.68 4.95 13.82
N SER A 65 0.33 5.48 14.98
CA SER A 65 1.08 6.55 15.65
C SER A 65 1.53 6.06 17.01
N PHE A 66 2.64 6.58 17.50
CA PHE A 66 3.12 6.30 18.85
C PHE A 66 2.68 7.42 19.78
N ASP A 67 1.83 7.08 20.75
CA ASP A 67 1.44 7.96 21.84
C ASP A 67 2.32 7.65 23.07
N PRO A 68 2.96 8.67 23.71
CA PRO A 68 3.84 8.44 24.85
C PRO A 68 3.18 7.72 26.04
N TYR A 69 1.85 7.91 26.20
CA TYR A 69 1.09 7.32 27.29
C TYR A 69 0.33 6.05 26.91
N LYS A 70 -0.10 5.95 25.66
CA LYS A 70 -0.94 4.85 25.19
C LYS A 70 -0.18 3.82 24.36
N GLY A 71 1.02 4.14 23.91
CA GLY A 71 1.81 3.27 23.03
C GLY A 71 1.38 3.38 21.55
N ALA A 72 1.48 2.29 20.81
CA ALA A 72 1.14 2.27 19.39
C ALA A 72 -0.39 2.25 19.19
N ILE A 73 -0.92 3.24 18.49
CA ILE A 73 -2.35 3.42 18.21
C ILE A 73 -2.58 3.40 16.70
N VAL A 74 -3.56 2.61 16.26
CA VAL A 74 -3.96 2.54 14.85
C VAL A 74 -4.55 3.88 14.42
N LYS A 75 -3.97 4.48 13.37
CA LYS A 75 -4.52 5.70 12.76
C LYS A 75 -5.77 5.35 11.94
N GLY A 76 -6.76 6.22 12.01
CA GLY A 76 -7.87 6.19 11.07
C GLY A 76 -7.45 6.82 9.74
N LEU A 77 -7.95 6.26 8.67
CA LEU A 77 -7.98 6.98 7.40
C LEU A 77 -9.03 8.08 7.56
N CYS A 78 -8.59 9.34 7.65
CA CYS A 78 -9.54 10.44 7.67
C CYS A 78 -9.78 10.93 6.22
N TYR A 79 -10.97 11.48 5.99
CA TYR A 79 -11.34 12.03 4.68
C TYR A 79 -10.33 13.06 4.18
N LYS A 80 -9.75 13.86 5.08
CA LYS A 80 -8.75 14.87 4.75
C LYS A 80 -7.49 14.23 4.16
N ASP A 81 -6.97 13.16 4.78
CA ASP A 81 -5.76 12.46 4.29
C ASP A 81 -6.02 11.85 2.92
N ALA A 82 -7.18 11.21 2.75
CA ALA A 82 -7.59 10.64 1.47
C ALA A 82 -7.68 11.74 0.40
N LYS A 83 -8.34 12.86 0.72
CA LYS A 83 -8.48 14.00 -0.20
C LYS A 83 -7.12 14.56 -0.62
N GLU A 84 -6.21 14.80 0.31
CA GLU A 84 -4.85 15.31 0.00
C GLU A 84 -4.10 14.35 -0.94
N ILE A 85 -4.22 13.03 -0.74
CA ILE A 85 -3.62 12.03 -1.63
C ILE A 85 -4.25 12.12 -3.03
N TYR A 86 -5.58 12.21 -3.12
CA TYR A 86 -6.26 12.32 -4.41
C TYR A 86 -5.95 13.62 -5.14
N ASP A 87 -5.86 14.74 -4.45
CA ASP A 87 -5.48 16.04 -5.02
C ASP A 87 -4.06 15.95 -5.66
N LEU A 88 -3.12 15.32 -4.97
CA LEU A 88 -1.77 15.06 -5.53
C LEU A 88 -1.81 14.11 -6.72
N ARG A 89 -2.62 13.07 -6.70
CA ARG A 89 -2.77 12.14 -7.81
C ARG A 89 -3.32 12.83 -9.06
N ILE A 90 -4.36 13.65 -8.92
CA ILE A 90 -4.95 14.42 -10.03
C ILE A 90 -3.91 15.32 -10.70
N LEU A 91 -2.98 15.89 -9.95
CA LEU A 91 -1.91 16.73 -10.48
C LEU A 91 -0.80 15.92 -11.17
N LEU A 92 -0.42 14.79 -10.60
CA LEU A 92 0.78 14.04 -11.02
C LEU A 92 0.48 12.98 -12.09
N GLU A 93 -0.65 12.27 -11.99
CA GLU A 93 -0.96 11.16 -12.89
C GLU A 93 -1.11 11.58 -14.35
N PRO A 94 -1.82 12.68 -14.70
CA PRO A 94 -1.91 13.13 -16.09
C PRO A 94 -0.55 13.46 -16.68
N LYS A 95 0.33 14.09 -15.90
CA LYS A 95 1.68 14.41 -16.33
C LYS A 95 2.51 13.14 -16.60
N LEU A 96 2.45 12.16 -15.71
CA LEU A 96 3.15 10.88 -15.87
C LEU A 96 2.64 10.11 -17.09
N ILE A 97 1.33 10.09 -17.32
CA ILE A 97 0.72 9.43 -18.49
C ILE A 97 1.15 10.15 -19.76
N SER A 98 1.10 11.48 -19.78
CA SER A 98 1.54 12.27 -20.94
C SER A 98 3.01 12.05 -21.30
N ASP A 99 3.89 12.05 -20.30
CA ASP A 99 5.33 11.85 -20.51
C ASP A 99 5.65 10.40 -20.97
N GLY A 100 4.80 9.44 -20.57
CA GLY A 100 4.92 8.03 -20.94
C GLY A 100 4.21 7.62 -22.21
N PHE A 101 3.30 8.44 -22.71
CA PHE A 101 2.35 8.04 -23.75
C PHE A 101 3.02 7.42 -25.00
N ALA A 102 4.12 7.97 -25.45
CA ALA A 102 4.88 7.45 -26.61
C ALA A 102 5.54 6.08 -26.37
N LYS A 103 5.62 5.63 -25.12
CA LYS A 103 6.26 4.37 -24.73
C LYS A 103 5.26 3.22 -24.52
N TYR A 104 3.97 3.52 -24.48
CA TYR A 104 2.95 2.48 -24.30
C TYR A 104 2.78 1.65 -25.56
N SER A 105 3.01 0.35 -25.44
CA SER A 105 2.74 -0.59 -26.54
C SER A 105 1.22 -0.81 -26.71
N LYS A 106 0.82 -1.25 -27.90
CA LYS A 106 -0.59 -1.64 -28.14
C LYS A 106 -1.06 -2.75 -27.18
N GLU A 107 -0.16 -3.64 -26.80
CA GLU A 107 -0.45 -4.70 -25.83
C GLU A 107 -0.67 -4.13 -24.42
N CYS A 108 0.10 -3.11 -24.03
CA CYS A 108 -0.09 -2.38 -22.78
C CYS A 108 -1.48 -1.76 -22.72
N LEU A 109 -1.89 -1.04 -23.76
CA LEU A 109 -3.20 -0.41 -23.82
C LEU A 109 -4.34 -1.44 -23.80
N LYS A 110 -4.18 -2.57 -24.51
CA LYS A 110 -5.15 -3.66 -24.49
C LYS A 110 -5.35 -4.22 -23.09
N LYS A 111 -4.28 -4.55 -22.38
CA LYS A 111 -4.35 -5.06 -20.99
C LYS A 111 -4.96 -4.04 -20.02
N ALA A 112 -4.64 -2.76 -20.19
CA ALA A 112 -5.25 -1.72 -19.39
C ALA A 112 -6.77 -1.65 -19.62
N SER A 113 -7.21 -1.74 -20.88
CA SER A 113 -8.64 -1.78 -21.22
C SER A 113 -9.36 -3.01 -20.63
N GLU A 114 -8.72 -4.18 -20.64
CA GLU A 114 -9.26 -5.40 -20.01
C GLU A 114 -9.42 -5.25 -18.47
N ILE A 115 -8.47 -4.56 -17.80
CA ILE A 115 -8.57 -4.29 -16.38
C ILE A 115 -9.69 -3.27 -16.12
N GLN A 116 -9.79 -2.23 -16.95
CA GLN A 116 -10.83 -1.21 -16.84
C GLN A 116 -12.22 -1.82 -16.96
N GLN A 117 -12.44 -2.72 -17.92
CA GLN A 117 -13.72 -3.41 -18.05
C GLN A 117 -14.07 -4.20 -16.78
N LYS A 118 -13.10 -4.92 -16.19
CA LYS A 118 -13.31 -5.63 -14.91
C LYS A 118 -13.67 -4.68 -13.76
N ILE A 119 -13.09 -3.49 -13.73
CA ILE A 119 -13.41 -2.45 -12.73
C ILE A 119 -14.87 -2.01 -12.87
N GLU A 120 -15.36 -1.81 -14.10
CA GLU A 120 -16.73 -1.37 -14.40
C GLU A 120 -17.78 -2.44 -14.03
N GLU A 121 -17.43 -3.71 -14.18
CA GLU A 121 -18.30 -4.85 -13.87
C GLU A 121 -18.24 -5.23 -12.37
N CYS A 122 -17.23 -4.77 -11.62
CA CYS A 122 -16.96 -5.18 -10.25
C CYS A 122 -17.95 -4.53 -9.25
N LYS A 123 -18.60 -5.36 -8.43
CA LYS A 123 -19.52 -4.92 -7.38
C LYS A 123 -18.93 -5.02 -5.97
N ASP A 124 -17.87 -5.79 -5.79
CA ASP A 124 -17.18 -5.91 -4.50
C ASP A 124 -16.14 -4.81 -4.32
N LEU A 125 -16.25 -4.06 -3.23
CA LEU A 125 -15.39 -2.90 -2.97
C LEU A 125 -13.92 -3.28 -2.79
N ASN A 126 -13.63 -4.44 -2.20
CA ASN A 126 -12.25 -4.89 -1.98
C ASN A 126 -11.62 -5.34 -3.30
N GLU A 127 -12.37 -6.06 -4.12
CA GLU A 127 -11.95 -6.46 -5.46
C GLU A 127 -11.78 -5.24 -6.36
N TRP A 128 -12.71 -4.27 -6.31
CA TRP A 128 -12.60 -3.00 -7.01
C TRP A 128 -11.30 -2.27 -6.65
N ALA A 129 -10.99 -2.16 -5.36
CA ALA A 129 -9.77 -1.49 -4.90
C ALA A 129 -8.49 -2.17 -5.42
N LEU A 130 -8.48 -3.51 -5.47
CA LEU A 130 -7.37 -4.28 -6.03
C LEU A 130 -7.22 -4.08 -7.54
N LEU A 131 -8.32 -4.13 -8.28
CA LEU A 131 -8.34 -3.91 -9.73
C LEU A 131 -7.89 -2.48 -10.06
N ASN A 132 -8.40 -1.48 -9.34
CA ASN A 132 -8.02 -0.09 -9.50
C ASN A 132 -6.52 0.13 -9.20
N ALA A 133 -5.99 -0.44 -8.13
CA ALA A 133 -4.56 -0.39 -7.83
C ALA A 133 -3.71 -1.08 -8.92
N ASN A 134 -4.19 -2.19 -9.49
CA ASN A 134 -3.52 -2.88 -10.58
C ASN A 134 -3.55 -2.08 -11.89
N PHE A 135 -4.67 -1.43 -12.21
CA PHE A 135 -4.80 -0.55 -13.37
C PHE A 135 -3.74 0.56 -13.34
N HIS A 136 -3.69 1.32 -12.25
CA HIS A 136 -2.69 2.37 -12.09
C HIS A 136 -1.26 1.83 -12.12
N ARG A 137 -0.98 0.71 -11.43
CA ARG A 137 0.33 0.07 -11.44
C ARG A 137 0.78 -0.33 -12.83
N TYR A 138 -0.14 -0.80 -13.67
CA TYR A 138 0.16 -1.26 -15.01
C TYR A 138 0.70 -0.13 -15.89
N PHE A 139 0.11 1.04 -15.83
CA PHE A 139 0.62 2.22 -16.55
C PHE A 139 2.00 2.66 -16.02
N TRP A 140 2.24 2.50 -14.75
CA TRP A 140 3.45 3.01 -14.12
C TRP A 140 4.64 2.06 -14.15
N GLN A 141 4.42 0.74 -14.20
CA GLN A 141 5.49 -0.24 -14.29
C GLN A 141 6.17 -0.25 -15.65
N ASN A 142 5.46 0.14 -16.71
CA ASN A 142 6.03 0.21 -18.05
C ASN A 142 6.91 1.47 -18.27
N GLU A 143 6.91 2.40 -17.33
CA GLU A 143 7.85 3.53 -17.25
C GLU A 143 9.02 3.22 -16.29
N ALA A 144 9.72 2.12 -16.50
CA ALA A 144 10.91 1.77 -15.75
C ALA A 144 11.99 2.86 -15.91
N GLY A 145 11.99 3.84 -15.01
CA GLY A 145 12.95 4.96 -15.01
C GLY A 145 12.47 6.23 -14.33
N ASN A 146 11.19 6.37 -14.01
CA ASN A 146 10.72 7.60 -13.39
C ASN A 146 10.91 7.57 -11.85
N ARG A 147 12.00 8.20 -11.38
CA ARG A 147 12.34 8.33 -9.94
C ARG A 147 11.23 8.98 -9.12
N ALA A 148 10.44 9.86 -9.71
CA ALA A 148 9.31 10.53 -9.04
C ALA A 148 8.25 9.50 -8.60
N PHE A 149 7.97 8.50 -9.43
CA PHE A 149 7.03 7.44 -9.11
C PHE A 149 7.49 6.55 -7.95
N LEU A 150 8.77 6.19 -7.90
CA LEU A 150 9.33 5.40 -6.80
C LEU A 150 9.24 6.12 -5.44
N SER A 151 9.25 7.46 -5.43
CA SER A 151 9.10 8.25 -4.20
C SER A 151 7.64 8.29 -3.70
N ILE A 152 6.66 8.28 -4.60
CA ILE A 152 5.22 8.22 -4.26
C ILE A 152 4.86 6.83 -3.70
N ARG A 153 5.44 5.75 -4.27
CA ARG A 153 5.20 4.37 -3.84
C ARG A 153 5.75 4.05 -2.45
N LYS A 154 6.84 4.70 -2.03
CA LYS A 154 7.44 4.49 -0.69
C LYS A 154 6.63 5.08 0.47
N ARG A 155 5.59 5.85 0.18
CA ARG A 155 4.71 6.48 1.18
C ARG A 155 3.34 5.81 1.33
N ARG A 156 3.23 4.57 0.85
CA ARG A 156 2.05 3.69 1.08
C ARG A 156 2.38 2.54 2.00
#